data_33f36192640a680fab5afa2e51d868d4
#
_entry.id   33f36192640a680fab5afa2e51d868d4
#
_cell.length_a   1.000
_cell.length_b   1.000
_cell.length_c   1.000
_cell.angle_alpha   90.00
_cell.angle_beta   90.00
_cell.angle_gamma   90.00
#
_symmetry.space_group_name_H-M   'P 1'
#
loop_
_entity.id
_entity.type
_entity.pdbx_description
1 polymer ?
#
loop_
_entity_poly.entity_id
_entity_poly.type
_entity_poly.pdbx_seq_one_letter_code
_entity_poly.pdbx_strand_id
1 'polypeptide(L)'
;MLALILDGRTAIEGARQGIELCLRTVIPSLFPFFVLSILLTSSLLGSSLTVLRPLGRLFGMPKGAESLLIPAFLGGYPVGAQNVAVAFRSGQLTKSDAERLLSFCSNAGPAFLFGMAAAMFPRRWMAWALWGIHIAGALFASLVIPGKPTASVRLTETSPHSPASALTTAVQVMATVCGWVVLFRVLLAFLKRWIFWILPTTVQVAITGILELSNGCCELLAVADVSARFCICSGLLAFGGLCVTLQSVSVSAGLSLKPYVLGKLLQTLFSLALAVLMAYGVWLPFGALSIGALVIKLKAAPRNCVCESQPSFCPTSAVPKMGNTHSIPPFSEL
;
A
#
# COMPACT_ATOMS: atom_id res chain seq x y z
N MET A 1 -25.85 -16.29 1.53
CA MET A 1 -27.14 -16.56 0.87
C MET A 1 -28.21 -16.86 1.92
N LEU A 2 -28.11 -17.92 2.75
CA LEU A 2 -29.15 -18.29 3.73
C LEU A 2 -29.52 -17.14 4.68
N ALA A 3 -28.54 -16.44 5.25
CA ALA A 3 -28.76 -15.30 6.14
C ALA A 3 -29.55 -14.15 5.46
N LEU A 4 -29.29 -13.88 4.17
CA LEU A 4 -30.00 -12.85 3.41
C LEU A 4 -31.50 -13.20 3.20
N ILE A 5 -31.79 -14.49 3.11
CA ILE A 5 -33.17 -14.98 2.93
C ILE A 5 -33.91 -14.99 4.27
N LEU A 6 -33.23 -15.44 5.35
CA LEU A 6 -33.82 -15.57 6.66
C LEU A 6 -34.06 -14.22 7.37
N ASP A 7 -33.18 -13.26 7.16
CA ASP A 7 -33.25 -11.94 7.79
C ASP A 7 -32.92 -10.81 6.80
N GLY A 8 -33.75 -10.67 5.77
CA GLY A 8 -33.60 -9.65 4.74
C GLY A 8 -33.66 -8.22 5.28
N ARG A 9 -34.36 -7.98 6.41
CA ARG A 9 -34.41 -6.66 7.05
C ARG A 9 -33.03 -6.22 7.56
N THR A 10 -32.31 -7.12 8.24
CA THR A 10 -30.94 -6.84 8.71
C THR A 10 -29.99 -6.60 7.54
N ALA A 11 -30.15 -7.33 6.42
CA ALA A 11 -29.33 -7.10 5.22
C ALA A 11 -29.59 -5.71 4.61
N ILE A 12 -30.85 -5.33 4.42
CA ILE A 12 -31.25 -4.03 3.85
C ILE A 12 -30.77 -2.87 4.75
N GLU A 13 -30.94 -3.00 6.06
CA GLU A 13 -30.49 -1.99 7.02
C GLU A 13 -28.95 -1.88 7.02
N GLY A 14 -28.22 -3.01 6.98
CA GLY A 14 -26.77 -3.02 6.83
C GLY A 14 -26.32 -2.33 5.53
N ALA A 15 -26.96 -2.61 4.41
CA ALA A 15 -26.67 -1.98 3.13
C ALA A 15 -26.92 -0.47 3.16
N ARG A 16 -28.06 -0.03 3.73
CA ARG A 16 -28.43 1.39 3.91
C ARG A 16 -27.36 2.12 4.70
N GLN A 17 -26.96 1.57 5.84
CA GLN A 17 -25.90 2.14 6.69
C GLN A 17 -24.54 2.19 5.98
N GLY A 18 -24.22 1.18 5.17
CA GLY A 18 -23.01 1.15 4.36
C GLY A 18 -23.00 2.25 3.30
N ILE A 19 -24.11 2.44 2.59
CA ILE A 19 -24.27 3.53 1.61
C ILE A 19 -24.16 4.89 2.30
N GLU A 20 -24.82 5.08 3.45
CA GLU A 20 -24.74 6.32 4.22
C GLU A 20 -23.30 6.63 4.66
N LEU A 21 -22.56 5.64 5.15
CA LEU A 21 -21.13 5.76 5.49
C LEU A 21 -20.30 6.18 4.26
N CYS A 22 -20.56 5.57 3.11
CA CYS A 22 -19.88 5.92 1.87
C CYS A 22 -20.14 7.38 1.48
N LEU A 23 -21.40 7.80 1.49
CA LEU A 23 -21.79 9.15 1.05
C LEU A 23 -21.33 10.24 2.02
N ARG A 24 -21.45 10.01 3.33
CA ARG A 24 -21.15 11.04 4.35
C ARG A 24 -19.68 11.10 4.74
N THR A 25 -18.93 10.00 4.61
CA THR A 25 -17.59 9.93 5.16
C THR A 25 -16.55 9.47 4.14
N VAL A 26 -16.73 8.30 3.52
CA VAL A 26 -15.70 7.69 2.66
C VAL A 26 -15.47 8.53 1.40
N ILE A 27 -16.53 8.86 0.67
CA ILE A 27 -16.42 9.64 -0.58
C ILE A 27 -15.85 11.04 -0.31
N PRO A 28 -16.40 11.87 0.61
CA PRO A 28 -15.87 13.20 0.85
C PRO A 28 -14.41 13.22 1.30
N SER A 29 -13.99 12.23 2.09
CA SER A 29 -12.62 12.18 2.61
C SER A 29 -11.61 11.61 1.62
N LEU A 30 -11.97 10.63 0.80
CA LEU A 30 -11.01 9.91 -0.05
C LEU A 30 -11.01 10.34 -1.51
N PHE A 31 -12.18 10.70 -2.07
CA PHE A 31 -12.32 10.95 -3.51
C PHE A 31 -11.42 12.09 -4.02
N PRO A 32 -11.37 13.29 -3.38
CA PRO A 32 -10.47 14.35 -3.83
C PRO A 32 -9.00 13.91 -3.82
N PHE A 33 -8.60 13.13 -2.81
CA PHE A 33 -7.25 12.61 -2.70
C PHE A 33 -6.93 11.54 -3.74
N PHE A 34 -7.89 10.71 -4.13
CA PHE A 34 -7.69 9.74 -5.22
C PHE A 34 -7.41 10.46 -6.54
N VAL A 35 -8.20 11.48 -6.87
CA VAL A 35 -7.98 12.28 -8.08
C VAL A 35 -6.58 12.90 -8.06
N LEU A 36 -6.23 13.60 -6.98
CA LEU A 36 -4.91 14.24 -6.84
C LEU A 36 -3.77 13.22 -6.84
N SER A 37 -3.96 12.08 -6.17
CA SER A 37 -2.94 11.02 -6.12
C SER A 37 -2.69 10.39 -7.48
N ILE A 38 -3.75 10.17 -8.29
CA ILE A 38 -3.62 9.63 -9.65
C ILE A 38 -2.89 10.63 -10.54
N LEU A 39 -3.26 11.93 -10.50
CA LEU A 39 -2.59 12.99 -11.25
C LEU A 39 -1.11 13.13 -10.85
N LEU A 40 -0.84 13.16 -9.54
CA LEU A 40 0.52 13.26 -9.03
C LEU A 40 1.37 12.05 -9.43
N THR A 41 0.80 10.85 -9.32
CA THR A 41 1.49 9.61 -9.69
C THR A 41 1.82 9.60 -11.17
N SER A 42 0.88 9.97 -12.05
CA SER A 42 1.12 10.02 -13.49
C SER A 42 2.19 11.05 -13.87
N SER A 43 2.23 12.18 -13.18
CA SER A 43 3.25 13.22 -13.43
C SER A 43 4.64 12.84 -12.92
N LEU A 44 4.73 11.94 -11.94
CA LEU A 44 5.99 11.56 -11.30
C LEU A 44 6.53 10.19 -11.76
N LEU A 45 5.67 9.31 -12.30
CA LEU A 45 6.09 8.09 -12.94
C LEU A 45 6.91 8.44 -14.18
N GLY A 46 8.11 7.84 -14.31
CA GLY A 46 9.05 8.15 -15.40
C GLY A 46 10.06 9.24 -15.04
N SER A 47 9.79 10.10 -14.07
CA SER A 47 10.81 11.02 -13.57
C SER A 47 11.76 10.31 -12.60
N SER A 48 13.07 10.47 -12.81
CA SER A 48 14.06 9.94 -11.86
C SER A 48 14.06 10.81 -10.60
N LEU A 49 13.24 10.45 -9.62
CA LEU A 49 13.17 11.14 -8.34
C LEU A 49 14.41 10.83 -7.50
N THR A 50 15.53 11.43 -7.87
CA THR A 50 16.84 11.25 -7.21
C THR A 50 16.78 11.55 -5.72
N VAL A 51 15.88 12.47 -5.32
CA VAL A 51 15.63 12.83 -3.91
C VAL A 51 15.07 11.65 -3.11
N LEU A 52 14.30 10.76 -3.73
CA LEU A 52 13.74 9.58 -3.05
C LEU A 52 14.70 8.38 -3.04
N ARG A 53 15.85 8.44 -3.71
CA ARG A 53 16.84 7.34 -3.75
C ARG A 53 17.31 6.87 -2.37
N PRO A 54 17.63 7.73 -1.38
CA PRO A 54 18.00 7.26 -0.06
C PRO A 54 16.87 6.44 0.58
N LEU A 55 15.64 6.93 0.44
CA LEU A 55 14.46 6.26 0.96
C LEU A 55 14.19 4.92 0.24
N GLY A 56 14.26 4.90 -1.10
CA GLY A 56 14.15 3.68 -1.90
C GLY A 56 15.20 2.64 -1.51
N ARG A 57 16.45 3.04 -1.26
CA ARG A 57 17.49 2.15 -0.75
C ARG A 57 17.15 1.59 0.63
N LEU A 58 16.63 2.43 1.52
CA LEU A 58 16.21 2.04 2.86
C LEU A 58 15.11 0.98 2.80
N PHE A 59 14.12 1.15 1.94
CA PHE A 59 13.08 0.16 1.68
C PHE A 59 13.56 -1.02 0.82
N GLY A 60 14.82 -1.00 0.34
CA GLY A 60 15.41 -2.04 -0.50
C GLY A 60 14.69 -2.19 -1.85
N MET A 61 14.29 -1.08 -2.46
CA MET A 61 13.62 -1.05 -3.76
C MET A 61 14.63 -1.16 -4.91
N PRO A 62 14.21 -1.69 -6.08
CA PRO A 62 14.99 -1.58 -7.30
C PRO A 62 15.26 -0.10 -7.63
N LYS A 63 16.46 0.20 -8.15
CA LYS A 63 16.80 1.56 -8.59
C LYS A 63 15.89 1.97 -9.74
N GLY A 64 15.21 3.10 -9.61
CA GLY A 64 14.24 3.61 -10.57
C GLY A 64 12.77 3.31 -10.21
N ALA A 65 12.52 2.49 -9.17
CA ALA A 65 11.17 2.22 -8.66
C ALA A 65 10.76 3.17 -7.51
N GLU A 66 11.61 4.14 -7.16
CA GLU A 66 11.40 5.02 -5.99
C GLU A 66 10.13 5.86 -6.09
N SER A 67 9.69 6.17 -7.32
CA SER A 67 8.44 6.91 -7.56
C SER A 67 7.19 6.18 -7.03
N LEU A 68 7.24 4.84 -6.91
CA LEU A 68 6.14 4.05 -6.33
C LEU A 68 5.94 4.30 -4.83
N LEU A 69 6.89 4.92 -4.14
CA LEU A 69 6.70 5.32 -2.73
C LEU A 69 5.61 6.39 -2.58
N ILE A 70 5.44 7.24 -3.59
CA ILE A 70 4.45 8.31 -3.55
C ILE A 70 3.03 7.74 -3.46
N PRO A 71 2.55 6.93 -4.43
CA PRO A 71 1.23 6.31 -4.32
C PRO A 71 1.13 5.32 -3.15
N ALA A 72 2.25 4.73 -2.71
CA ALA A 72 2.26 3.81 -1.58
C ALA A 72 1.91 4.48 -0.24
N PHE A 73 2.33 5.72 -0.02
CA PHE A 73 2.14 6.44 1.24
C PHE A 73 1.15 7.60 1.16
N LEU A 74 0.97 8.21 -0.01
CA LEU A 74 0.02 9.31 -0.21
C LEU A 74 -1.30 8.84 -0.82
N GLY A 75 -1.26 7.85 -1.72
CA GLY A 75 -2.45 7.38 -2.43
C GLY A 75 -3.44 6.59 -1.57
N GLY A 76 -2.95 5.98 -0.50
CA GLY A 76 -3.79 5.13 0.34
C GLY A 76 -4.16 3.79 -0.29
N TYR A 77 -4.97 3.01 0.42
CA TYR A 77 -5.56 1.78 -0.07
C TYR A 77 -6.63 2.04 -1.15
N PRO A 78 -6.72 1.25 -2.22
CA PRO A 78 -5.79 0.20 -2.69
C PRO A 78 -4.75 0.73 -3.68
N VAL A 79 -4.60 2.06 -3.85
CA VAL A 79 -3.84 2.72 -4.92
C VAL A 79 -2.38 2.27 -4.95
N GLY A 80 -1.73 2.12 -3.79
CA GLY A 80 -0.34 1.64 -3.72
C GLY A 80 -0.18 0.26 -4.34
N ALA A 81 -1.03 -0.71 -3.97
CA ALA A 81 -1.01 -2.05 -4.54
C ALA A 81 -1.33 -2.05 -6.05
N GLN A 82 -2.28 -1.21 -6.48
CA GLN A 82 -2.65 -1.07 -7.88
C GLN A 82 -1.47 -0.59 -8.75
N ASN A 83 -0.72 0.42 -8.29
CA ASN A 83 0.44 0.93 -9.04
C ASN A 83 1.56 -0.11 -9.17
N VAL A 84 1.83 -0.89 -8.12
CA VAL A 84 2.79 -2.00 -8.18
C VAL A 84 2.31 -3.06 -9.19
N ALA A 85 1.03 -3.41 -9.16
CA ALA A 85 0.46 -4.40 -10.08
C ALA A 85 0.44 -3.90 -11.54
N VAL A 86 0.19 -2.62 -11.78
CA VAL A 86 0.29 -2.00 -13.12
C VAL A 86 1.72 -2.06 -13.62
N ALA A 87 2.71 -1.67 -12.82
CA ALA A 87 4.12 -1.73 -13.20
C ALA A 87 4.59 -3.17 -13.48
N PHE A 88 4.06 -4.17 -12.78
CA PHE A 88 4.31 -5.57 -13.07
C PHE A 88 3.68 -6.00 -14.41
N ARG A 89 2.38 -5.73 -14.63
CA ARG A 89 1.69 -6.11 -15.87
C ARG A 89 2.26 -5.47 -17.11
N SER A 90 2.81 -4.26 -17.01
CA SER A 90 3.51 -3.58 -18.10
C SER A 90 4.97 -4.06 -18.30
N GLY A 91 5.41 -5.11 -17.59
CA GLY A 91 6.76 -5.67 -17.71
C GLY A 91 7.87 -4.80 -17.13
N GLN A 92 7.53 -3.75 -16.40
CA GLN A 92 8.50 -2.81 -15.81
C GLN A 92 9.09 -3.34 -14.50
N LEU A 93 8.38 -4.22 -13.80
CA LEU A 93 8.85 -4.90 -12.59
C LEU A 93 8.92 -6.40 -12.82
N THR A 94 9.92 -7.05 -12.24
CA THR A 94 9.92 -8.51 -12.13
C THR A 94 8.85 -8.96 -11.14
N LYS A 95 8.39 -10.21 -11.26
CA LYS A 95 7.42 -10.79 -10.32
C LYS A 95 7.94 -10.72 -8.88
N SER A 96 9.19 -11.06 -8.66
CA SER A 96 9.82 -11.04 -7.34
C SER A 96 9.85 -9.64 -6.73
N ASP A 97 10.20 -8.60 -7.52
CA ASP A 97 10.20 -7.22 -7.03
C ASP A 97 8.79 -6.73 -6.74
N ALA A 98 7.83 -7.01 -7.62
CA ALA A 98 6.44 -6.61 -7.44
C ALA A 98 5.83 -7.25 -6.18
N GLU A 99 6.00 -8.55 -5.98
CA GLU A 99 5.53 -9.26 -4.79
C GLU A 99 6.16 -8.71 -3.50
N ARG A 100 7.46 -8.38 -3.55
CA ARG A 100 8.13 -7.75 -2.43
C ARG A 100 7.64 -6.33 -2.17
N LEU A 101 7.46 -5.51 -3.20
CA LEU A 101 6.92 -4.15 -3.07
C LEU A 101 5.51 -4.16 -2.48
N LEU A 102 4.65 -5.12 -2.83
CA LEU A 102 3.32 -5.28 -2.25
C LEU A 102 3.36 -5.41 -0.73
N SER A 103 4.43 -5.97 -0.15
CA SER A 103 4.52 -6.18 1.30
C SER A 103 4.55 -4.89 2.13
N PHE A 104 4.91 -3.75 1.53
CA PHE A 104 5.00 -2.45 2.23
C PHE A 104 4.44 -1.25 1.43
N CYS A 105 4.05 -1.43 0.17
CA CYS A 105 3.52 -0.35 -0.67
C CYS A 105 1.99 -0.19 -0.59
N SER A 106 1.30 -0.92 0.27
CA SER A 106 -0.15 -0.80 0.45
C SER A 106 -0.42 -0.26 1.85
N ASN A 107 -0.69 1.03 1.97
CA ASN A 107 -0.79 1.73 3.25
C ASN A 107 -2.05 2.57 3.35
N ALA A 108 -2.47 2.92 4.59
CA ALA A 108 -3.47 3.95 4.80
C ALA A 108 -2.90 5.31 4.38
N GLY A 109 -3.60 6.01 3.51
CA GLY A 109 -3.18 7.34 3.07
C GLY A 109 -3.47 8.42 4.12
N PRO A 110 -2.79 9.59 4.02
CA PRO A 110 -3.05 10.73 4.90
C PRO A 110 -4.52 11.17 4.89
N ALA A 111 -5.18 11.07 3.73
CA ALA A 111 -6.60 11.39 3.59
C ALA A 111 -7.48 10.60 4.55
N PHE A 112 -7.28 9.28 4.61
CA PHE A 112 -8.02 8.42 5.51
C PHE A 112 -7.67 8.71 6.97
N LEU A 113 -6.38 8.84 7.27
CA LEU A 113 -5.92 9.00 8.64
C LEU A 113 -6.33 10.36 9.21
N PHE A 114 -6.06 11.46 8.51
CA PHE A 114 -6.39 12.81 8.98
C PHE A 114 -7.85 13.20 8.76
N GLY A 115 -8.49 12.65 7.73
CA GLY A 115 -9.90 12.93 7.42
C GLY A 115 -10.90 12.11 8.25
N MET A 116 -10.55 10.88 8.62
CA MET A 116 -11.45 9.99 9.34
C MET A 116 -10.91 9.60 10.73
N ALA A 117 -9.74 8.95 10.78
CA ALA A 117 -9.24 8.39 12.05
C ALA A 117 -8.88 9.47 13.07
N ALA A 118 -8.35 10.63 12.62
CA ALA A 118 -7.97 11.73 13.51
C ALA A 118 -9.13 12.30 14.31
N ALA A 119 -10.34 12.29 13.75
CA ALA A 119 -11.55 12.79 14.41
C ALA A 119 -11.91 11.98 15.67
N MET A 120 -11.38 10.77 15.83
CA MET A 120 -11.63 9.88 16.96
C MET A 120 -10.76 10.24 18.18
N PHE A 121 -9.86 11.21 18.07
CA PHE A 121 -8.89 11.57 19.12
C PHE A 121 -9.00 13.02 19.60
N PRO A 122 -8.87 13.28 20.91
CA PRO A 122 -9.02 14.62 21.48
C PRO A 122 -7.82 15.54 21.18
N ARG A 123 -6.65 15.00 20.83
CA ARG A 123 -5.42 15.76 20.62
C ARG A 123 -4.87 15.55 19.21
N ARG A 124 -4.61 16.62 18.47
CA ARG A 124 -4.13 16.58 17.08
C ARG A 124 -2.79 15.84 16.92
N TRP A 125 -1.90 15.90 17.90
CA TRP A 125 -0.61 15.19 17.83
C TRP A 125 -0.77 13.67 17.74
N MET A 126 -1.88 13.09 18.25
CA MET A 126 -2.15 11.65 18.18
C MET A 126 -2.31 11.17 16.73
N ALA A 127 -2.91 11.98 15.86
CA ALA A 127 -3.01 11.66 14.45
C ALA A 127 -1.63 11.63 13.77
N TRP A 128 -0.76 12.59 14.07
CA TRP A 128 0.62 12.61 13.57
C TRP A 128 1.43 11.44 14.09
N ALA A 129 1.25 11.07 15.36
CA ALA A 129 1.88 9.90 15.97
C ALA A 129 1.43 8.62 15.28
N LEU A 130 0.12 8.44 15.06
CA LEU A 130 -0.42 7.29 14.30
C LEU A 130 0.18 7.20 12.90
N TRP A 131 0.31 8.34 12.20
CA TRP A 131 0.91 8.36 10.88
C TRP A 131 2.40 8.01 10.90
N GLY A 132 3.14 8.55 11.86
CA GLY A 132 4.55 8.21 12.08
C GLY A 132 4.75 6.71 12.39
N ILE A 133 3.94 6.15 13.31
CA ILE A 133 3.96 4.72 13.65
C ILE A 133 3.62 3.87 12.41
N HIS A 134 2.64 4.28 11.62
CA HIS A 134 2.22 3.57 10.41
C HIS A 134 3.34 3.49 9.36
N ILE A 135 4.04 4.60 9.10
CA ILE A 135 5.20 4.64 8.21
C ILE A 135 6.35 3.80 8.77
N ALA A 136 6.65 3.93 10.06
CA ALA A 136 7.70 3.14 10.72
C ALA A 136 7.41 1.63 10.63
N GLY A 137 6.15 1.23 10.80
CA GLY A 137 5.71 -0.16 10.64
C GLY A 137 5.91 -0.69 9.21
N ALA A 138 5.57 0.10 8.20
CA ALA A 138 5.81 -0.27 6.80
C ALA A 138 7.31 -0.39 6.50
N LEU A 139 8.13 0.53 7.02
CA LEU A 139 9.58 0.46 6.93
C LEU A 139 10.10 -0.80 7.60
N PHE A 140 9.67 -1.09 8.82
CA PHE A 140 10.04 -2.32 9.53
C PHE A 140 9.71 -3.58 8.72
N ALA A 141 8.50 -3.69 8.16
CA ALA A 141 8.12 -4.81 7.31
C ALA A 141 9.05 -4.94 6.10
N SER A 142 9.41 -3.83 5.44
CA SER A 142 10.35 -3.84 4.31
C SER A 142 11.77 -4.29 4.70
N LEU A 143 12.18 -4.03 5.94
CA LEU A 143 13.49 -4.42 6.45
C LEU A 143 13.56 -5.91 6.81
N VAL A 144 12.48 -6.45 7.36
CA VAL A 144 12.39 -7.84 7.80
C VAL A 144 12.17 -8.80 6.63
N ILE A 145 11.33 -8.42 5.66
CA ILE A 145 11.03 -9.29 4.51
C ILE A 145 12.24 -9.32 3.58
N PRO A 146 12.90 -10.49 3.42
CA PRO A 146 14.08 -10.60 2.59
C PRO A 146 13.76 -10.39 1.12
N GLY A 147 14.69 -9.82 0.38
CA GLY A 147 14.63 -9.67 -1.06
C GLY A 147 15.87 -8.94 -1.56
N LYS A 148 16.46 -9.45 -2.63
CA LYS A 148 17.51 -8.74 -3.35
C LYS A 148 16.81 -8.01 -4.50
N PRO A 149 16.81 -6.66 -4.52
CA PRO A 149 16.26 -5.94 -5.64
C PRO A 149 17.04 -6.32 -6.91
N THR A 150 16.30 -6.55 -7.99
CA THR A 150 16.93 -6.72 -9.30
C THR A 150 17.60 -5.42 -9.73
N ALA A 151 18.35 -5.49 -10.83
CA ALA A 151 19.04 -4.35 -11.42
C ALA A 151 18.06 -3.16 -11.65
N SER A 152 18.59 -2.01 -12.05
CA SER A 152 17.81 -0.79 -12.27
C SER A 152 16.59 -1.04 -13.17
N VAL A 153 15.46 -0.53 -12.73
CA VAL A 153 14.18 -0.55 -13.47
C VAL A 153 13.93 0.85 -14.02
N ARG A 154 13.40 0.95 -15.22
CA ARG A 154 12.93 2.22 -15.78
C ARG A 154 11.40 2.16 -15.80
N LEU A 155 10.76 2.82 -14.84
CA LEU A 155 9.32 3.03 -14.89
C LEU A 155 9.05 4.08 -15.99
N THR A 156 8.33 3.68 -17.02
CA THR A 156 7.88 4.57 -18.09
C THR A 156 6.39 4.86 -17.87
N GLU A 157 5.98 6.07 -18.15
CA GLU A 157 4.57 6.40 -18.16
C GLU A 157 3.87 5.56 -19.22
N THR A 158 2.78 4.91 -18.83
CA THR A 158 1.95 4.16 -19.78
C THR A 158 1.03 5.08 -20.60
N SER A 159 0.80 6.28 -20.16
CA SER A 159 0.20 7.47 -20.83
C SER A 159 -0.01 8.55 -19.77
N PRO A 160 0.29 9.82 -20.02
CA PRO A 160 -0.05 10.87 -19.08
C PRO A 160 -1.57 10.90 -18.89
N HIS A 161 -2.01 10.71 -17.65
CA HIS A 161 -3.43 10.82 -17.36
C HIS A 161 -3.89 12.27 -17.59
N SER A 162 -4.80 12.46 -18.54
CA SER A 162 -5.52 13.74 -18.61
C SER A 162 -6.36 13.91 -17.34
N PRO A 163 -6.69 15.12 -16.91
CA PRO A 163 -7.58 15.35 -15.76
C PRO A 163 -8.89 14.55 -15.87
N ALA A 164 -9.43 14.41 -17.08
CA ALA A 164 -10.64 13.64 -17.34
C ALA A 164 -10.43 12.13 -17.08
N SER A 165 -9.32 11.55 -17.56
CA SER A 165 -9.02 10.13 -17.34
C SER A 165 -8.69 9.84 -15.87
N ALA A 166 -8.00 10.75 -15.18
CA ALA A 166 -7.75 10.64 -13.75
C ALA A 166 -9.06 10.66 -12.95
N LEU A 167 -9.99 11.54 -13.31
CA LEU A 167 -11.32 11.60 -12.68
C LEU A 167 -12.09 10.29 -12.90
N THR A 168 -12.12 9.78 -14.13
CA THR A 168 -12.80 8.52 -14.45
C THR A 168 -12.21 7.35 -13.65
N THR A 169 -10.89 7.26 -13.58
CA THR A 169 -10.21 6.24 -12.78
C THR A 169 -10.53 6.37 -11.30
N ALA A 170 -10.53 7.60 -10.76
CA ALA A 170 -10.87 7.85 -9.36
C ALA A 170 -12.31 7.43 -9.04
N VAL A 171 -13.27 7.69 -9.96
CA VAL A 171 -14.67 7.25 -9.81
C VAL A 171 -14.75 5.73 -9.77
N GLN A 172 -14.06 5.02 -10.65
CA GLN A 172 -14.05 3.54 -10.69
C GLN A 172 -13.46 2.95 -9.41
N VAL A 173 -12.33 3.48 -8.94
CA VAL A 173 -11.71 3.05 -7.68
C VAL A 173 -12.65 3.31 -6.52
N MET A 174 -13.25 4.50 -6.45
CA MET A 174 -14.19 4.86 -5.38
C MET A 174 -15.43 3.97 -5.39
N ALA A 175 -16.02 3.70 -6.54
CA ALA A 175 -17.17 2.80 -6.66
C ALA A 175 -16.85 1.38 -6.15
N THR A 176 -15.65 0.87 -6.48
CA THR A 176 -15.17 -0.43 -5.99
C THR A 176 -14.99 -0.42 -4.47
N VAL A 177 -14.37 0.63 -3.92
CA VAL A 177 -14.21 0.78 -2.45
C VAL A 177 -15.56 0.81 -1.76
N CYS A 178 -16.50 1.64 -2.24
CA CYS A 178 -17.86 1.72 -1.68
C CYS A 178 -18.61 0.38 -1.76
N GLY A 179 -18.49 -0.34 -2.88
CA GLY A 179 -19.09 -1.67 -3.01
C GLY A 179 -18.60 -2.65 -1.94
N TRP A 180 -17.30 -2.68 -1.70
CA TRP A 180 -16.71 -3.50 -0.63
C TRP A 180 -17.17 -3.04 0.77
N VAL A 181 -17.20 -1.74 1.05
CA VAL A 181 -17.66 -1.18 2.34
C VAL A 181 -19.12 -1.58 2.61
N VAL A 182 -20.00 -1.45 1.62
CA VAL A 182 -21.41 -1.84 1.75
C VAL A 182 -21.54 -3.35 2.00
N LEU A 183 -20.81 -4.19 1.25
CA LEU A 183 -20.83 -5.64 1.42
C LEU A 183 -20.40 -6.05 2.84
N PHE A 184 -19.29 -5.49 3.32
CA PHE A 184 -18.82 -5.77 4.68
C PHE A 184 -19.74 -5.19 5.76
N ARG A 185 -20.42 -4.07 5.48
CA ARG A 185 -21.40 -3.53 6.43
C ARG A 185 -22.61 -4.44 6.59
N VAL A 186 -23.07 -5.07 5.50
CA VAL A 186 -24.12 -6.10 5.57
C VAL A 186 -23.64 -7.29 6.43
N LEU A 187 -22.41 -7.78 6.21
CA LEU A 187 -21.83 -8.85 7.03
C LEU A 187 -21.78 -8.45 8.52
N LEU A 188 -21.30 -7.23 8.79
CA LEU A 188 -21.23 -6.69 10.16
C LEU A 188 -22.61 -6.57 10.81
N ALA A 189 -23.66 -6.21 10.06
CA ALA A 189 -25.01 -6.14 10.56
C ALA A 189 -25.50 -7.50 11.10
N PHE A 190 -25.21 -8.60 10.38
CA PHE A 190 -25.50 -9.94 10.85
C PHE A 190 -24.68 -10.34 12.09
N LEU A 191 -23.35 -10.03 12.07
CA LEU A 191 -22.49 -10.33 13.23
C LEU A 191 -22.96 -9.57 14.47
N LYS A 192 -23.35 -8.30 14.34
CA LYS A 192 -23.86 -7.50 15.45
C LYS A 192 -25.16 -8.08 16.01
N ARG A 193 -26.07 -8.53 15.15
CA ARG A 193 -27.33 -9.10 15.55
C ARG A 193 -27.20 -10.46 16.23
N TRP A 194 -26.30 -11.34 15.73
CA TRP A 194 -26.29 -12.74 16.16
C TRP A 194 -25.16 -13.08 17.13
N ILE A 195 -24.05 -12.33 17.13
CA ILE A 195 -22.84 -12.71 17.86
C ILE A 195 -22.34 -11.63 18.80
N PHE A 196 -22.34 -10.33 18.38
CA PHE A 196 -21.65 -9.27 19.11
C PHE A 196 -22.23 -9.00 20.50
N TRP A 197 -23.49 -9.31 20.75
CA TRP A 197 -24.12 -9.15 22.06
C TRP A 197 -23.45 -9.90 23.21
N ILE A 198 -22.67 -10.95 22.91
CA ILE A 198 -21.89 -11.71 23.92
C ILE A 198 -20.46 -11.17 24.11
N LEU A 199 -20.03 -10.20 23.30
CA LEU A 199 -18.66 -9.71 23.29
C LEU A 199 -18.53 -8.34 23.98
N PRO A 200 -17.41 -8.07 24.68
CA PRO A 200 -17.10 -6.73 25.16
C PRO A 200 -17.00 -5.72 24.01
N THR A 201 -17.40 -4.46 24.24
CA THR A 201 -17.42 -3.39 23.23
C THR A 201 -16.05 -3.24 22.52
N THR A 202 -14.95 -3.28 23.27
CA THR A 202 -13.59 -3.19 22.72
C THR A 202 -13.31 -4.28 21.69
N VAL A 203 -13.77 -5.52 21.98
CA VAL A 203 -13.61 -6.65 21.07
C VAL A 203 -14.51 -6.50 19.84
N GLN A 204 -15.74 -6.00 20.01
CA GLN A 204 -16.64 -5.72 18.89
C GLN A 204 -16.00 -4.71 17.92
N VAL A 205 -15.44 -3.59 18.43
CA VAL A 205 -14.77 -2.57 17.64
C VAL A 205 -13.53 -3.14 16.93
N ALA A 206 -12.73 -3.95 17.61
CA ALA A 206 -11.56 -4.59 17.01
C ALA A 206 -11.96 -5.54 15.88
N ILE A 207 -12.95 -6.40 16.07
CA ILE A 207 -13.46 -7.32 15.03
C ILE A 207 -14.04 -6.51 13.86
N THR A 208 -14.83 -5.47 14.14
CA THR A 208 -15.37 -4.58 13.10
C THR A 208 -14.27 -4.03 12.22
N GLY A 209 -13.20 -3.48 12.83
CA GLY A 209 -12.08 -2.91 12.10
C GLY A 209 -11.20 -3.94 11.38
N ILE A 210 -11.04 -5.15 11.93
CA ILE A 210 -10.37 -6.27 11.24
C ILE A 210 -11.14 -6.68 9.99
N LEU A 211 -12.45 -6.63 10.02
CA LEU A 211 -13.29 -6.94 8.86
C LEU A 211 -13.31 -5.77 7.88
N GLU A 212 -13.59 -4.55 8.37
CA GLU A 212 -13.68 -3.37 7.55
C GLU A 212 -13.17 -2.14 8.32
N LEU A 213 -12.10 -1.57 7.80
CA LEU A 213 -11.33 -0.50 8.44
C LEU A 213 -12.16 0.76 8.74
N SER A 214 -12.99 1.22 7.77
CA SER A 214 -13.75 2.45 7.90
C SER A 214 -14.81 2.34 9.00
N ASN A 215 -15.53 1.22 9.03
CA ASN A 215 -16.50 0.93 10.09
C ASN A 215 -15.82 0.83 11.46
N GLY A 216 -14.68 0.12 11.54
CA GLY A 216 -13.91 0.01 12.78
C GLY A 216 -13.45 1.38 13.29
N CYS A 217 -12.94 2.23 12.42
CA CYS A 217 -12.54 3.59 12.78
C CYS A 217 -13.72 4.44 13.28
N CYS A 218 -14.87 4.36 12.64
CA CYS A 218 -16.08 5.10 13.10
C CYS A 218 -16.56 4.64 14.48
N GLU A 219 -16.35 3.36 14.81
CA GLU A 219 -16.78 2.79 16.10
C GLU A 219 -15.74 2.96 17.22
N LEU A 220 -14.55 3.49 16.94
CA LEU A 220 -13.50 3.71 17.94
C LEU A 220 -13.95 4.57 19.13
N LEU A 221 -14.89 5.50 18.93
CA LEU A 221 -15.42 6.35 20.02
C LEU A 221 -16.16 5.54 21.09
N ALA A 222 -16.64 4.35 20.78
CA ALA A 222 -17.26 3.45 21.75
C ALA A 222 -16.24 2.87 22.75
N VAL A 223 -14.94 2.94 22.46
CA VAL A 223 -13.87 2.58 23.39
C VAL A 223 -13.55 3.80 24.26
N ALA A 224 -13.94 3.77 25.52
CA ALA A 224 -13.82 4.93 26.43
C ALA A 224 -12.36 5.31 26.71
N ASP A 225 -11.49 4.30 26.96
CA ASP A 225 -10.07 4.53 27.18
C ASP A 225 -9.35 5.00 25.92
N VAL A 226 -8.77 6.20 25.99
CA VAL A 226 -8.08 6.85 24.85
C VAL A 226 -6.81 6.07 24.49
N SER A 227 -6.12 5.47 25.45
CA SER A 227 -4.91 4.68 25.21
C SER A 227 -5.23 3.39 24.48
N ALA A 228 -6.25 2.65 24.91
CA ALA A 228 -6.73 1.47 24.21
C ALA A 228 -7.23 1.82 22.81
N ARG A 229 -7.99 2.91 22.67
CA ARG A 229 -8.44 3.43 21.37
C ARG A 229 -7.28 3.72 20.42
N PHE A 230 -6.21 4.35 20.92
CA PHE A 230 -5.01 4.67 20.15
C PHE A 230 -4.30 3.40 19.68
N CYS A 231 -4.12 2.40 20.55
CA CYS A 231 -3.51 1.12 20.21
C CYS A 231 -4.35 0.35 19.17
N ILE A 232 -5.67 0.26 19.36
CA ILE A 232 -6.57 -0.41 18.42
C ILE A 232 -6.50 0.29 17.06
N CYS A 233 -6.63 1.62 17.02
CA CYS A 233 -6.54 2.38 15.78
C CYS A 233 -5.22 2.16 15.05
N SER A 234 -4.09 2.17 15.75
CA SER A 234 -2.76 1.90 15.19
C SER A 234 -2.68 0.53 14.53
N GLY A 235 -3.18 -0.52 15.21
CA GLY A 235 -3.24 -1.87 14.67
C GLY A 235 -4.14 -1.98 13.45
N LEU A 236 -5.34 -1.38 13.51
CA LEU A 236 -6.31 -1.39 12.40
C LEU A 236 -5.77 -0.66 11.17
N LEU A 237 -5.14 0.50 11.34
CA LEU A 237 -4.51 1.24 10.25
C LEU A 237 -3.38 0.44 9.60
N ALA A 238 -2.56 -0.27 10.39
CA ALA A 238 -1.46 -1.07 9.87
C ALA A 238 -1.95 -2.32 9.13
N PHE A 239 -2.96 -3.01 9.66
CA PHE A 239 -3.56 -4.20 9.05
C PHE A 239 -4.36 -3.85 7.80
N GLY A 240 -5.13 -2.76 7.83
CA GLY A 240 -5.99 -2.31 6.73
C GLY A 240 -7.36 -3.01 6.66
N GLY A 241 -7.55 -4.13 7.36
CA GLY A 241 -8.77 -4.93 7.34
C GLY A 241 -8.85 -5.94 6.19
N LEU A 242 -9.74 -6.92 6.33
CA LEU A 242 -9.99 -7.94 5.30
C LEU A 242 -10.58 -7.32 4.03
N CYS A 243 -11.43 -6.32 4.17
CA CYS A 243 -11.99 -5.57 3.05
C CYS A 243 -10.89 -5.03 2.13
N VAL A 244 -9.90 -4.32 2.69
CA VAL A 244 -8.75 -3.78 1.94
C VAL A 244 -7.85 -4.88 1.38
N THR A 245 -7.69 -5.97 2.13
CA THR A 245 -6.94 -7.14 1.65
C THR A 245 -7.59 -7.70 0.38
N LEU A 246 -8.91 -7.89 0.35
CA LEU A 246 -9.63 -8.36 -0.83
C LEU A 246 -9.58 -7.37 -2.00
N GLN A 247 -9.62 -6.06 -1.72
CA GLN A 247 -9.40 -5.03 -2.74
C GLN A 247 -7.99 -5.14 -3.34
N SER A 248 -6.97 -5.33 -2.50
CA SER A 248 -5.58 -5.50 -2.96
C SER A 248 -5.40 -6.77 -3.76
N VAL A 249 -6.07 -7.87 -3.37
CA VAL A 249 -6.14 -9.14 -4.15
C VAL A 249 -6.69 -8.91 -5.54
N SER A 250 -7.82 -8.20 -5.64
CA SER A 250 -8.51 -7.99 -6.92
C SER A 250 -7.67 -7.23 -7.94
N VAL A 251 -6.79 -6.32 -7.49
CA VAL A 251 -5.92 -5.54 -8.38
C VAL A 251 -4.57 -6.20 -8.66
N SER A 252 -4.16 -7.20 -7.85
CA SER A 252 -2.83 -7.86 -7.88
C SER A 252 -2.84 -9.20 -8.62
N ALA A 253 -3.71 -9.39 -9.62
CA ALA A 253 -3.79 -10.62 -10.38
C ALA A 253 -2.41 -11.04 -10.96
N GLY A 254 -2.06 -12.31 -10.81
CA GLY A 254 -0.77 -12.88 -11.24
C GLY A 254 0.38 -12.78 -10.21
N LEU A 255 0.17 -12.07 -9.10
CA LEU A 255 1.14 -11.94 -8.01
C LEU A 255 0.74 -12.82 -6.81
N SER A 256 1.75 -13.35 -6.10
CA SER A 256 1.53 -14.03 -4.83
C SER A 256 1.23 -13.02 -3.72
N LEU A 257 0.20 -13.30 -2.94
CA LEU A 257 -0.19 -12.45 -1.81
C LEU A 257 0.53 -12.79 -0.51
N LYS A 258 1.32 -13.88 -0.48
CA LYS A 258 2.05 -14.28 0.75
C LYS A 258 2.94 -13.14 1.28
N PRO A 259 3.78 -12.46 0.47
CA PRO A 259 4.57 -11.32 0.95
C PRO A 259 3.71 -10.15 1.43
N TYR A 260 2.58 -9.88 0.76
CA TYR A 260 1.62 -8.85 1.18
C TYR A 260 1.07 -9.13 2.57
N VAL A 261 0.51 -10.32 2.79
CA VAL A 261 -0.08 -10.71 4.08
C VAL A 261 0.99 -10.70 5.19
N LEU A 262 2.17 -11.27 4.92
CA LEU A 262 3.28 -11.24 5.86
C LEU A 262 3.70 -9.81 6.20
N GLY A 263 3.79 -8.94 5.21
CA GLY A 263 4.09 -7.51 5.39
C GLY A 263 3.07 -6.82 6.28
N LYS A 264 1.77 -7.09 6.06
CA LYS A 264 0.69 -6.53 6.88
C LYS A 264 0.73 -7.03 8.32
N LEU A 265 1.00 -8.30 8.54
CA LEU A 265 1.15 -8.85 9.90
C LEU A 265 2.35 -8.24 10.63
N LEU A 266 3.51 -8.16 9.99
CA LEU A 266 4.71 -7.53 10.57
C LEU A 266 4.48 -6.04 10.86
N GLN A 267 3.89 -5.30 9.91
CA GLN A 267 3.52 -3.91 10.09
C GLN A 267 2.58 -3.72 11.29
N THR A 268 1.56 -4.58 11.40
CA THR A 268 0.56 -4.52 12.49
C THR A 268 1.20 -4.78 13.84
N LEU A 269 1.98 -5.85 13.96
CA LEU A 269 2.65 -6.20 15.22
C LEU A 269 3.59 -5.10 15.68
N PHE A 270 4.39 -4.55 14.77
CA PHE A 270 5.31 -3.48 15.09
C PHE A 270 4.57 -2.17 15.45
N SER A 271 3.53 -1.82 14.69
CA SER A 271 2.73 -0.62 14.96
C SER A 271 1.98 -0.72 16.29
N LEU A 272 1.43 -1.89 16.62
CA LEU A 272 0.82 -2.14 17.93
C LEU A 272 1.85 -2.00 19.06
N ALA A 273 3.02 -2.60 18.92
CA ALA A 273 4.08 -2.49 19.92
C ALA A 273 4.49 -1.03 20.16
N LEU A 274 4.71 -0.24 19.10
CA LEU A 274 5.02 1.18 19.21
C LEU A 274 3.87 1.98 19.83
N ALA A 275 2.63 1.69 19.46
CA ALA A 275 1.47 2.38 20.02
C ALA A 275 1.31 2.11 21.52
N VAL A 276 1.49 0.85 21.96
CA VAL A 276 1.45 0.48 23.38
C VAL A 276 2.56 1.19 24.15
N LEU A 277 3.79 1.17 23.64
CA LEU A 277 4.91 1.86 24.25
C LEU A 277 4.65 3.36 24.42
N MET A 278 4.08 3.99 23.39
CA MET A 278 3.76 5.41 23.38
C MET A 278 2.58 5.75 24.32
N ALA A 279 1.53 4.91 24.34
CA ALA A 279 0.33 5.11 25.13
C ALA A 279 0.60 4.95 26.65
N TYR A 280 1.49 4.05 27.03
CA TYR A 280 1.78 3.70 28.43
C TYR A 280 3.13 4.24 28.94
N GLY A 281 3.79 5.11 28.17
CA GLY A 281 4.97 5.85 28.63
C GLY A 281 6.26 5.02 28.73
N VAL A 282 6.31 3.84 28.13
CA VAL A 282 7.51 2.97 28.14
C VAL A 282 8.45 3.39 27.00
N TRP A 283 9.24 4.43 27.22
CA TRP A 283 10.03 5.10 26.18
C TRP A 283 11.39 4.45 25.82
N LEU A 284 11.80 3.35 26.45
CA LEU A 284 13.24 3.08 26.54
C LEU A 284 13.93 2.04 25.64
N PRO A 285 13.44 0.95 25.10
CA PRO A 285 14.34 0.15 24.25
C PRO A 285 14.06 0.13 22.75
N PHE A 286 12.88 0.51 22.28
CA PHE A 286 12.49 0.27 20.87
C PHE A 286 13.03 1.31 19.88
N GLY A 287 13.24 2.55 20.28
CA GLY A 287 13.95 3.53 19.47
C GLY A 287 15.38 3.07 19.15
N ALA A 288 16.05 2.48 20.14
CA ALA A 288 17.39 1.92 19.98
C ALA A 288 17.42 0.67 19.10
N LEU A 289 16.40 -0.21 19.19
CA LEU A 289 16.29 -1.41 18.35
C LEU A 289 15.99 -1.07 16.89
N SER A 290 15.11 -0.11 16.63
CA SER A 290 14.78 0.34 15.28
C SER A 290 15.95 1.05 14.61
N ILE A 291 16.66 1.91 15.38
CA ILE A 291 17.88 2.58 14.93
C ILE A 291 19.02 1.56 14.77
N GLY A 292 19.14 0.59 15.66
CA GLY A 292 20.14 -0.48 15.59
C GLY A 292 19.95 -1.36 14.33
N ALA A 293 18.74 -1.80 14.04
CA ALA A 293 18.42 -2.56 12.83
C ALA A 293 18.66 -1.74 11.55
N LEU A 294 18.34 -0.43 11.59
CA LEU A 294 18.61 0.51 10.51
C LEU A 294 20.12 0.68 10.27
N VAL A 295 20.90 0.87 11.34
CA VAL A 295 22.37 1.02 11.28
C VAL A 295 23.03 -0.26 10.78
N ILE A 296 22.57 -1.43 11.21
CA ILE A 296 23.09 -2.73 10.74
C ILE A 296 22.82 -2.89 9.24
N LYS A 297 21.65 -2.54 8.74
CA LYS A 297 21.34 -2.66 7.31
C LYS A 297 22.03 -1.60 6.46
N LEU A 298 22.22 -0.39 6.97
CA LEU A 298 23.03 0.64 6.29
C LEU A 298 24.51 0.25 6.21
N LYS A 299 25.04 -0.45 7.22
CA LYS A 299 26.40 -1.00 7.20
C LYS A 299 26.54 -2.25 6.32
N ALA A 300 25.48 -3.07 6.20
CA ALA A 300 25.45 -4.27 5.39
C ALA A 300 25.12 -4.00 3.90
N ALA A 301 24.75 -2.77 3.53
CA ALA A 301 24.59 -2.40 2.13
C ALA A 301 25.95 -2.54 1.42
N PRO A 302 26.06 -3.33 0.35
CA PRO A 302 27.32 -3.50 -0.36
C PRO A 302 27.80 -2.14 -0.84
N ARG A 303 28.96 -1.70 -0.37
CA ARG A 303 29.68 -0.58 -0.95
C ARG A 303 29.90 -0.97 -2.41
N ASN A 304 29.29 -0.27 -3.34
CA ASN A 304 29.56 -0.46 -4.75
C ASN A 304 31.08 -0.40 -4.96
N CYS A 305 31.68 -1.54 -5.25
CA CYS A 305 32.99 -1.54 -5.86
C CYS A 305 32.82 -0.80 -7.19
N VAL A 306 33.38 0.37 -7.27
CA VAL A 306 33.66 1.04 -8.53
C VAL A 306 34.65 0.11 -9.22
N CYS A 307 34.18 -0.70 -10.15
CA CYS A 307 35.07 -1.35 -11.12
C CYS A 307 35.61 -0.21 -11.97
N GLU A 308 36.83 0.19 -11.65
CA GLU A 308 37.69 0.90 -12.58
C GLU A 308 37.83 0.01 -13.81
N SER A 309 37.22 0.45 -14.90
CA SER A 309 37.45 -0.15 -16.23
C SER A 309 38.86 0.16 -16.66
N GLN A 310 39.77 -0.81 -16.50
CA GLN A 310 41.04 -0.80 -17.22
C GLN A 310 40.75 -0.94 -18.71
N PRO A 311 41.39 -0.14 -19.59
CA PRO A 311 41.28 -0.29 -21.02
C PRO A 311 42.14 -1.52 -21.42
N SER A 312 41.50 -2.63 -21.76
CA SER A 312 42.15 -3.76 -22.38
C SER A 312 42.55 -3.41 -23.81
N PHE A 313 43.84 -3.35 -24.02
CA PHE A 313 44.56 -3.32 -25.29
C PHE A 313 43.98 -4.37 -26.27
N CYS A 314 43.60 -3.92 -27.45
CA CYS A 314 43.23 -4.75 -28.58
C CYS A 314 44.47 -4.96 -29.48
N PRO A 315 44.92 -6.17 -29.71
CA PRO A 315 45.91 -6.41 -30.78
C PRO A 315 45.18 -6.56 -32.12
N THR A 316 45.59 -5.72 -33.03
CA THR A 316 45.34 -5.80 -34.46
C THR A 316 45.84 -7.13 -35.03
N SER A 317 45.03 -7.84 -35.79
CA SER A 317 45.45 -8.39 -37.10
C SER A 317 44.36 -9.22 -37.76
N ALA A 318 44.25 -8.98 -39.03
CA ALA A 318 43.88 -9.82 -40.16
C ALA A 318 42.51 -9.59 -40.80
N VAL A 319 42.56 -8.83 -41.88
CA VAL A 319 41.63 -8.86 -43.00
C VAL A 319 41.86 -10.15 -43.80
N PRO A 320 40.83 -10.76 -44.34
CA PRO A 320 40.83 -11.10 -45.75
C PRO A 320 39.63 -10.57 -46.52
N LYS A 321 39.94 -10.23 -47.77
CA LYS A 321 39.10 -9.71 -48.82
C LYS A 321 38.24 -10.78 -49.49
N MET A 322 37.18 -10.27 -50.14
CA MET A 322 36.54 -10.72 -51.38
C MET A 322 35.47 -11.83 -51.40
N GLY A 323 34.39 -11.43 -52.04
CA GLY A 323 33.46 -12.36 -52.71
C GLY A 323 32.16 -11.69 -53.14
N ASN A 324 32.14 -11.27 -54.37
CA ASN A 324 31.13 -10.66 -55.20
C ASN A 324 29.70 -11.27 -55.19
N THR A 325 28.71 -10.39 -55.41
CA THR A 325 27.56 -10.46 -56.34
C THR A 325 26.46 -11.47 -56.08
N HIS A 326 25.21 -10.98 -55.93
CA HIS A 326 24.13 -11.07 -56.90
C HIS A 326 22.85 -10.31 -56.39
N SER A 327 22.51 -9.32 -57.19
CA SER A 327 21.20 -8.90 -57.79
C SER A 327 19.90 -9.19 -57.05
N ILE A 328 19.20 -8.09 -56.87
CA ILE A 328 17.79 -7.76 -56.75
C ILE A 328 16.89 -8.54 -57.75
N PRO A 329 15.60 -8.87 -57.49
CA PRO A 329 14.57 -7.89 -57.84
C PRO A 329 13.37 -7.78 -56.84
N PRO A 330 12.53 -6.73 -57.02
CA PRO A 330 11.37 -6.46 -56.21
C PRO A 330 10.09 -7.05 -56.78
N PHE A 331 9.05 -7.24 -55.94
CA PHE A 331 7.62 -7.21 -56.33
C PHE A 331 6.77 -7.20 -55.08
N SER A 332 6.04 -6.17 -54.84
CA SER A 332 4.63 -5.81 -54.79
C SER A 332 3.64 -6.98 -54.79
N GLU A 333 2.55 -6.79 -53.97
CA GLU A 333 1.24 -7.41 -54.00
C GLU A 333 1.08 -8.81 -53.37
N LEU A 334 0.51 -8.84 -52.18
CA LEU A 334 -0.87 -9.26 -51.90
C LEU A 334 -1.22 -8.89 -50.46
#